data_130815ad06bf26a850704d0bb751339a
#
_entry.id   130815ad06bf26a850704d0bb751339a
#
_cell.length_a   1.000
_cell.length_b   1.000
_cell.length_c   1.000
_cell.angle_alpha   90.00
_cell.angle_beta   90.00
_cell.angle_gamma   90.00
#
_symmetry.space_group_name_H-M   'P 1'
#
loop_
_entity.id
_entity.type
_entity.pdbx_description
1 polymer ?
#
loop_
_entity_poly.entity_id
_entity_poly.type
_entity_poly.pdbx_seq_one_letter_code
_entity_poly.pdbx_strand_id
1 'polypeptide(L)'
;TFTSTIITHYETAIGAYAILTAFFPMLMDTGGNAGGQTSVTIIRGLSLGEIRMRDVFRVLWKEFRVSLLCGGTLAAATFFKVFAVDFRFHATSMLESGVLQNNLIICGIVCLTVFFAIVIANIVGTLLPIGAKRLGFDPAVMASPFITTIVDALVLMIYFTVASMILPF
;
A
#
# COMPACT_ATOMS: atom_id res chain seq x y z
N THR A 1 8.04 -15.60 -7.66
CA THR A 1 7.77 -14.77 -6.45
C THR A 1 6.27 -14.63 -6.25
N PHE A 2 5.79 -14.37 -5.01
CA PHE A 2 4.36 -14.16 -4.72
C PHE A 2 3.75 -13.08 -5.59
N THR A 3 4.45 -11.98 -5.80
CA THR A 3 4.04 -10.87 -6.67
C THR A 3 3.82 -11.32 -8.12
N SER A 4 4.68 -12.16 -8.65
CA SER A 4 4.56 -12.72 -10.01
C SER A 4 3.26 -13.55 -10.16
N THR A 5 2.95 -14.39 -9.17
CA THR A 5 1.72 -15.20 -9.19
C THR A 5 0.46 -14.34 -9.16
N ILE A 6 0.47 -13.26 -8.37
CA ILE A 6 -0.64 -12.30 -8.31
C ILE A 6 -0.82 -11.62 -9.67
N ILE A 7 0.26 -11.12 -10.27
CA ILE A 7 0.21 -10.47 -11.59
C ILE A 7 -0.33 -11.41 -12.66
N THR A 8 0.13 -12.67 -12.69
CA THR A 8 -0.37 -13.67 -13.66
C THR A 8 -1.86 -13.97 -13.45
N HIS A 9 -2.34 -13.99 -12.21
CA HIS A 9 -3.76 -14.24 -11.93
C HIS A 9 -4.66 -13.10 -12.47
N TYR A 10 -4.16 -11.87 -12.51
CA TYR A 10 -4.88 -10.70 -13.02
C TYR A 10 -4.45 -10.28 -14.44
N GLU A 11 -3.85 -11.18 -15.22
CA GLU A 11 -3.31 -10.89 -16.55
C GLU A 11 -4.38 -10.34 -17.52
N THR A 12 -5.61 -10.85 -17.44
CA THR A 12 -6.73 -10.35 -18.25
C THR A 12 -7.09 -8.90 -17.91
N ALA A 13 -7.09 -8.55 -16.63
CA ALA A 13 -7.34 -7.20 -16.17
C ALA A 13 -6.23 -6.23 -16.61
N ILE A 14 -4.98 -6.69 -16.52
CA ILE A 14 -3.80 -5.93 -16.97
C ILE A 14 -3.86 -5.71 -18.49
N GLY A 15 -4.24 -6.71 -19.26
CA GLY A 15 -4.37 -6.63 -20.71
C GLY A 15 -5.44 -5.61 -21.15
N ALA A 16 -6.55 -5.53 -20.41
CA ALA A 16 -7.63 -4.58 -20.67
C ALA A 16 -7.24 -3.13 -20.31
N TYR A 17 -6.42 -2.94 -19.24
CA TYR A 17 -6.04 -1.63 -18.72
C TYR A 17 -4.55 -1.56 -18.43
N ALA A 18 -3.71 -1.57 -19.48
CA ALA A 18 -2.24 -1.56 -19.37
C ALA A 18 -1.70 -0.39 -18.53
N ILE A 19 -2.41 0.74 -18.46
CA ILE A 19 -2.05 1.90 -17.66
C ILE A 19 -1.97 1.57 -16.15
N LEU A 20 -2.70 0.55 -15.69
CA LEU A 20 -2.65 0.13 -14.29
C LEU A 20 -1.26 -0.34 -13.86
N THR A 21 -0.48 -0.93 -14.79
CA THR A 21 0.87 -1.42 -14.50
C THR A 21 1.86 -0.31 -14.17
N ALA A 22 1.64 0.89 -14.70
CA ALA A 22 2.50 2.05 -14.47
C ALA A 22 2.54 2.49 -13.00
N PHE A 23 1.50 2.15 -12.22
CA PHE A 23 1.41 2.51 -10.81
C PHE A 23 2.00 1.46 -9.86
N PHE A 24 2.32 0.24 -10.32
CA PHE A 24 2.86 -0.84 -9.46
C PHE A 24 4.08 -0.41 -8.66
N PRO A 25 5.14 0.16 -9.29
CA PRO A 25 6.34 0.54 -8.53
C PRO A 25 6.02 1.56 -7.43
N MET A 26 5.18 2.54 -7.72
CA MET A 26 4.80 3.57 -6.75
C MET A 26 4.01 2.98 -5.58
N LEU A 27 3.05 2.10 -5.86
CA LEU A 27 2.19 1.50 -4.84
C LEU A 27 2.99 0.57 -3.92
N MET A 28 3.83 -0.29 -4.49
CA MET A 28 4.69 -1.22 -3.74
C MET A 28 5.70 -0.44 -2.88
N ASP A 29 6.41 0.51 -3.46
CA ASP A 29 7.38 1.34 -2.73
C ASP A 29 6.72 2.08 -1.56
N THR A 30 5.56 2.71 -1.80
CA THR A 30 4.82 3.43 -0.75
C THR A 30 4.39 2.51 0.40
N GLY A 31 3.83 1.34 0.09
CA GLY A 31 3.42 0.36 1.09
C GLY A 31 4.62 -0.25 1.83
N GLY A 32 5.64 -0.68 1.10
CA GLY A 32 6.85 -1.27 1.65
C GLY A 32 7.59 -0.32 2.60
N ASN A 33 7.71 0.96 2.21
CA ASN A 33 8.32 2.00 3.05
C ASN A 33 7.49 2.27 4.32
N ALA A 34 6.17 2.38 4.22
CA ALA A 34 5.30 2.59 5.37
C ALA A 34 5.40 1.43 6.39
N GLY A 35 5.28 0.19 5.91
CA GLY A 35 5.40 -1.00 6.76
C GLY A 35 6.79 -1.16 7.39
N GLY A 36 7.83 -0.91 6.60
CA GLY A 36 9.22 -0.94 7.06
C GLY A 36 9.51 0.07 8.17
N GLN A 37 9.06 1.32 8.02
CA GLN A 37 9.22 2.37 9.03
C GLN A 37 8.50 2.03 10.33
N THR A 38 7.28 1.57 10.24
CA THR A 38 6.51 1.13 11.41
C THR A 38 7.20 -0.03 12.11
N SER A 39 7.66 -1.03 11.35
CA SER A 39 8.37 -2.18 11.91
C SER A 39 9.63 -1.79 12.69
N VAL A 40 10.49 -0.94 12.11
CA VAL A 40 11.70 -0.46 12.78
C VAL A 40 11.35 0.24 14.11
N THR A 41 10.30 1.04 14.11
CA THR A 41 9.83 1.73 15.33
C THR A 41 9.36 0.74 16.39
N ILE A 42 8.61 -0.30 16.00
CA ILE A 42 8.12 -1.34 16.89
C ILE A 42 9.27 -2.21 17.42
N ILE A 43 10.20 -2.63 16.55
CA ILE A 43 11.39 -3.41 16.94
C ILE A 43 12.20 -2.64 17.99
N ARG A 44 12.43 -1.35 17.76
CA ARG A 44 13.12 -0.47 18.71
C ARG A 44 12.38 -0.43 20.06
N GLY A 45 11.08 -0.18 20.04
CA GLY A 45 10.28 -0.12 21.28
C GLY A 45 10.26 -1.45 22.05
N LEU A 46 10.25 -2.59 21.32
CA LEU A 46 10.37 -3.92 21.91
C LEU A 46 11.75 -4.17 22.53
N SER A 47 12.82 -3.70 21.91
CA SER A 47 14.21 -3.88 22.36
C SER A 47 14.51 -3.02 23.58
N LEU A 48 13.98 -1.80 23.65
CA LEU A 48 14.12 -0.89 24.78
C LEU A 48 13.17 -1.24 25.96
N GLY A 49 12.27 -2.21 25.77
CA GLY A 49 11.28 -2.58 26.79
C GLY A 49 10.15 -1.56 26.98
N GLU A 50 10.06 -0.56 26.09
CA GLU A 50 8.98 0.44 26.08
C GLU A 50 7.65 -0.17 25.65
N ILE A 51 7.68 -1.17 24.77
CA ILE A 51 6.51 -1.93 24.31
C ILE A 51 6.54 -3.31 24.97
N ARG A 52 5.50 -3.60 25.73
CA ARG A 52 5.30 -4.93 26.36
C ARG A 52 4.20 -5.69 25.61
N MET A 53 4.21 -7.02 25.73
CA MET A 53 3.19 -7.87 25.06
C MET A 53 1.75 -7.55 25.46
N ARG A 54 1.53 -6.99 26.64
CA ARG A 54 0.20 -6.55 27.09
C ARG A 54 -0.26 -5.24 26.41
N ASP A 55 0.65 -4.49 25.81
CA ASP A 55 0.36 -3.17 25.21
C ASP A 55 0.03 -3.25 23.73
N VAL A 56 -0.01 -4.46 23.14
CA VAL A 56 -0.20 -4.70 21.70
C VAL A 56 -1.43 -3.98 21.15
N PHE A 57 -2.57 -4.06 21.84
CA PHE A 57 -3.80 -3.38 21.40
C PHE A 57 -3.67 -1.85 21.41
N ARG A 58 -2.99 -1.29 22.40
CA ARG A 58 -2.76 0.16 22.48
C ARG A 58 -1.85 0.63 21.36
N VAL A 59 -0.80 -0.15 21.08
CA VAL A 59 0.14 0.13 19.98
C VAL A 59 -0.56 0.04 18.63
N LEU A 60 -1.30 -1.05 18.38
CA LEU A 60 -2.08 -1.20 17.15
C LEU A 60 -3.07 -0.07 16.92
N TRP A 61 -3.79 0.35 17.96
CA TRP A 61 -4.73 1.46 17.87
C TRP A 61 -4.05 2.80 17.58
N LYS A 62 -2.86 3.01 18.16
CA LYS A 62 -2.03 4.19 17.85
C LYS A 62 -1.59 4.16 16.39
N GLU A 63 -0.99 3.06 15.92
CA GLU A 63 -0.50 2.93 14.54
C GLU A 63 -1.64 2.99 13.52
N PHE A 64 -2.80 2.44 13.84
CA PHE A 64 -3.99 2.57 13.00
C PHE A 64 -4.42 4.03 12.82
N ARG A 65 -4.47 4.83 13.87
CA ARG A 65 -4.80 6.27 13.76
C ARG A 65 -3.74 7.04 12.98
N VAL A 66 -2.47 6.73 13.18
CA VAL A 66 -1.36 7.32 12.42
C VAL A 66 -1.47 6.95 10.94
N SER A 67 -1.79 5.69 10.64
CA SER A 67 -1.94 5.24 9.26
C SER A 67 -3.12 5.89 8.53
N LEU A 68 -4.22 6.19 9.22
CA LEU A 68 -5.33 6.94 8.63
C LEU A 68 -4.92 8.34 8.21
N LEU A 69 -4.13 9.03 9.05
CA LEU A 69 -3.64 10.38 8.74
C LEU A 69 -2.60 10.34 7.60
N CYS A 70 -1.61 9.46 7.70
CA CYS A 70 -0.58 9.29 6.67
C CYS A 70 -1.18 8.81 5.34
N GLY A 71 -2.08 7.83 5.38
CA GLY A 71 -2.77 7.32 4.21
C GLY A 71 -3.63 8.39 3.54
N GLY A 72 -4.37 9.17 4.33
CA GLY A 72 -5.18 10.28 3.82
C GLY A 72 -4.35 11.38 3.17
N THR A 73 -3.26 11.79 3.81
CA THR A 73 -2.36 12.83 3.26
C THR A 73 -1.65 12.35 1.98
N LEU A 74 -1.17 11.11 1.94
CA LEU A 74 -0.52 10.54 0.76
C LEU A 74 -1.51 10.26 -0.37
N ALA A 75 -2.71 9.81 -0.08
CA ALA A 75 -3.76 9.66 -1.09
C ALA A 75 -4.14 11.02 -1.70
N ALA A 76 -4.26 12.07 -0.89
CA ALA A 76 -4.50 13.43 -1.38
C ALA A 76 -3.33 13.93 -2.24
N ALA A 77 -2.09 13.75 -1.80
CA ALA A 77 -0.90 14.12 -2.56
C ALA A 77 -0.82 13.36 -3.90
N THR A 78 -1.16 12.07 -3.90
CA THR A 78 -1.22 11.23 -5.10
C THR A 78 -2.30 11.74 -6.06
N PHE A 79 -3.47 12.12 -5.54
CA PHE A 79 -4.53 12.71 -6.34
C PHE A 79 -4.04 13.99 -7.04
N PHE A 80 -3.45 14.92 -6.29
CA PHE A 80 -2.91 16.15 -6.86
C PHE A 80 -1.81 15.89 -7.89
N LYS A 81 -0.90 14.94 -7.62
CA LYS A 81 0.17 14.56 -8.57
C LYS A 81 -0.41 14.00 -9.86
N VAL A 82 -1.29 13.01 -9.77
CA VAL A 82 -1.91 12.37 -10.95
C VAL A 82 -2.73 13.40 -11.72
N PHE A 83 -3.53 14.20 -11.02
CA PHE A 83 -4.32 15.25 -11.63
C PHE A 83 -3.45 16.33 -12.31
N ALA A 84 -2.40 16.82 -11.64
CA ALA A 84 -1.58 17.92 -12.18
C ALA A 84 -0.62 17.46 -13.28
N VAL A 85 -0.07 16.26 -13.20
CA VAL A 85 0.92 15.77 -14.15
C VAL A 85 0.26 15.06 -15.31
N ASP A 86 -0.57 14.08 -15.05
CA ASP A 86 -1.16 13.26 -16.12
C ASP A 86 -2.21 14.04 -16.93
N PHE A 87 -2.96 14.94 -16.27
CA PHE A 87 -3.89 15.83 -16.95
C PHE A 87 -3.19 16.85 -17.86
N ARG A 88 -2.03 17.37 -17.46
CA ARG A 88 -1.28 18.32 -18.29
C ARG A 88 -0.60 17.69 -19.49
N PHE A 89 -0.07 16.47 -19.34
CA PHE A 89 0.62 15.79 -20.44
C PHE A 89 -0.34 15.19 -21.48
N HIS A 90 -1.59 14.90 -21.10
CA HIS A 90 -2.60 14.34 -21.99
C HIS A 90 -3.67 15.36 -22.41
N ALA A 91 -3.50 16.64 -22.10
CA ALA A 91 -4.49 17.70 -22.41
C ALA A 91 -4.81 17.83 -23.90
N THR A 92 -3.93 17.38 -24.79
CA THR A 92 -4.13 17.37 -26.24
C THR A 92 -5.01 16.23 -26.75
N SER A 93 -5.14 15.13 -26.00
CA SER A 93 -5.97 13.97 -26.35
C SER A 93 -7.28 13.88 -25.55
N MET A 94 -7.51 14.80 -24.61
CA MET A 94 -8.61 14.75 -23.64
C MET A 94 -9.90 15.44 -24.08
N LEU A 95 -10.02 15.88 -25.33
CA LEU A 95 -11.27 16.46 -25.85
C LEU A 95 -12.36 15.41 -26.12
N GLU A 96 -12.05 14.12 -25.99
CA GLU A 96 -13.04 13.05 -26.03
C GLU A 96 -13.54 12.72 -24.61
N SER A 97 -14.83 12.95 -24.37
CA SER A 97 -15.49 12.82 -23.06
C SER A 97 -15.28 11.47 -22.35
N GLY A 98 -15.01 10.38 -23.09
CA GLY A 98 -14.75 9.05 -22.53
C GLY A 98 -13.38 8.88 -21.88
N VAL A 99 -12.36 9.60 -22.34
CA VAL A 99 -10.98 9.51 -21.80
C VAL A 99 -10.89 10.17 -20.43
N LEU A 100 -11.58 11.28 -20.20
CA LEU A 100 -11.64 11.97 -18.91
C LEU A 100 -12.26 11.11 -17.82
N GLN A 101 -13.36 10.44 -18.13
CA GLN A 101 -14.06 9.59 -17.16
C GLN A 101 -13.20 8.38 -16.76
N ASN A 102 -12.53 7.73 -17.69
CA ASN A 102 -11.62 6.61 -17.42
C ASN A 102 -10.42 7.04 -16.56
N ASN A 103 -9.82 8.20 -16.83
CA ASN A 103 -8.68 8.70 -16.06
C ASN A 103 -9.05 9.07 -14.63
N LEU A 104 -10.21 9.64 -14.39
CA LEU A 104 -10.70 9.92 -13.03
C LEU A 104 -10.97 8.63 -12.25
N ILE A 105 -11.52 7.61 -12.89
CA ILE A 105 -11.73 6.29 -12.28
C ILE A 105 -10.39 5.67 -11.88
N ILE A 106 -9.40 5.66 -12.78
CA ILE A 106 -8.06 5.14 -12.50
C ILE A 106 -7.40 5.92 -11.37
N CYS A 107 -7.49 7.25 -11.38
CA CYS A 107 -6.98 8.09 -10.29
C CYS A 107 -7.64 7.71 -8.95
N GLY A 108 -8.95 7.51 -8.94
CA GLY A 108 -9.69 7.06 -7.75
C GLY A 108 -9.22 5.70 -7.23
N ILE A 109 -9.02 4.73 -8.14
CA ILE A 109 -8.48 3.39 -7.81
C ILE A 109 -7.11 3.52 -7.15
N VAL A 110 -6.20 4.29 -7.76
CA VAL A 110 -4.84 4.47 -7.26
C VAL A 110 -4.85 5.14 -5.88
N CYS A 111 -5.60 6.22 -5.71
CA CYS A 111 -5.70 6.94 -4.43
C CYS A 111 -6.28 6.06 -3.31
N LEU A 112 -7.34 5.32 -3.63
CA LEU A 112 -7.97 4.41 -2.68
C LEU A 112 -7.01 3.26 -2.30
N THR A 113 -6.28 2.74 -3.28
CA THR A 113 -5.25 1.73 -3.03
C THR A 113 -4.12 2.25 -2.15
N VAL A 114 -3.59 3.46 -2.43
CA VAL A 114 -2.56 4.09 -1.57
C VAL A 114 -3.04 4.20 -0.14
N PHE A 115 -4.27 4.66 0.06
CA PHE A 115 -4.85 4.78 1.40
C PHE A 115 -4.87 3.43 2.14
N PHE A 116 -5.47 2.41 1.54
CA PHE A 116 -5.57 1.08 2.16
C PHE A 116 -4.22 0.39 2.29
N ALA A 117 -3.32 0.58 1.31
CA ALA A 117 -1.96 0.04 1.33
C ALA A 117 -1.21 0.52 2.57
N ILE A 118 -1.25 1.82 2.89
CA ILE A 118 -0.58 2.38 4.06
C ILE A 118 -1.19 1.86 5.36
N VAL A 119 -2.53 1.77 5.43
CA VAL A 119 -3.20 1.25 6.62
C VAL A 119 -2.80 -0.21 6.89
N ILE A 120 -2.83 -1.05 5.86
CA ILE A 120 -2.49 -2.47 5.99
C ILE A 120 -0.99 -2.64 6.22
N ALA A 121 -0.14 -1.88 5.53
CA ALA A 121 1.31 -1.91 5.73
C ALA A 121 1.72 -1.61 7.17
N ASN A 122 1.11 -0.58 7.79
CA ASN A 122 1.39 -0.24 9.19
C ASN A 122 0.90 -1.30 10.17
N ILE A 123 -0.27 -1.90 9.91
CA ILE A 123 -0.77 -3.01 10.72
C ILE A 123 0.17 -4.22 10.65
N VAL A 124 0.58 -4.60 9.44
CA VAL A 124 1.52 -5.71 9.20
C VAL A 124 2.88 -5.41 9.82
N GLY A 125 3.41 -4.19 9.61
CA GLY A 125 4.67 -3.71 10.19
C GLY A 125 4.65 -3.68 11.71
N THR A 126 3.48 -3.55 12.33
CA THR A 126 3.31 -3.64 13.78
C THR A 126 3.22 -5.10 14.25
N LEU A 127 2.38 -5.90 13.59
CA LEU A 127 2.07 -7.26 14.05
C LEU A 127 3.23 -8.24 13.85
N LEU A 128 3.98 -8.14 12.77
CA LEU A 128 5.05 -9.09 12.46
C LEU A 128 6.17 -9.10 13.51
N PRO A 129 6.77 -7.96 13.93
CA PRO A 129 7.79 -7.96 14.97
C PRO A 129 7.25 -8.41 16.33
N ILE A 130 6.03 -8.02 16.68
CA ILE A 130 5.38 -8.44 17.93
C ILE A 130 5.14 -9.95 17.93
N GLY A 131 4.65 -10.48 16.80
CA GLY A 131 4.43 -11.91 16.60
C GLY A 131 5.74 -12.71 16.70
N ALA A 132 6.80 -12.24 16.05
CA ALA A 132 8.13 -12.85 16.12
C ALA A 132 8.62 -12.95 17.58
N LYS A 133 8.53 -11.85 18.33
CA LYS A 133 8.91 -11.84 19.75
C LYS A 133 8.07 -12.80 20.59
N ARG A 134 6.78 -12.90 20.30
CA ARG A 134 5.88 -13.83 21.01
C ARG A 134 6.23 -15.30 20.74
N LEU A 135 6.72 -15.61 19.55
CA LEU A 135 7.16 -16.94 19.15
C LEU A 135 8.61 -17.27 19.59
N GLY A 136 9.29 -16.33 20.26
CA GLY A 136 10.66 -16.50 20.72
C GLY A 136 11.73 -16.22 19.67
N PHE A 137 11.34 -15.67 18.50
CA PHE A 137 12.28 -15.22 17.49
C PHE A 137 12.75 -13.78 17.77
N ASP A 138 13.96 -13.46 17.29
CA ASP A 138 14.43 -12.08 17.33
C ASP A 138 13.57 -11.20 16.39
N PRO A 139 12.89 -10.17 16.91
CA PRO A 139 12.11 -9.26 16.06
C PRO A 139 12.92 -8.59 14.95
N ALA A 140 14.24 -8.43 15.13
CA ALA A 140 15.11 -7.84 14.11
C ALA A 140 15.23 -8.69 12.85
N VAL A 141 14.98 -10.00 12.92
CA VAL A 141 14.91 -10.87 11.73
C VAL A 141 13.73 -10.50 10.81
N MET A 142 12.68 -9.91 11.38
CA MET A 142 11.53 -9.39 10.63
C MET A 142 11.78 -7.99 10.05
N ALA A 143 13.06 -7.54 10.03
CA ALA A 143 13.42 -6.23 9.47
C ALA A 143 13.25 -6.20 7.94
N SER A 144 13.19 -5.00 7.46
CA SER A 144 12.91 -4.49 6.12
C SER A 144 12.61 -5.48 4.96
N PRO A 145 13.50 -6.40 4.52
CA PRO A 145 13.23 -7.18 3.30
C PRO A 145 12.08 -8.17 3.43
N PHE A 146 11.85 -8.71 4.62
CA PHE A 146 10.75 -9.64 4.87
C PHE A 146 9.40 -8.93 4.87
N ILE A 147 9.35 -7.78 5.52
CA ILE A 147 8.14 -6.95 5.59
C ILE A 147 7.78 -6.39 4.22
N THR A 148 8.74 -5.84 3.48
CA THR A 148 8.48 -5.30 2.14
C THR A 148 7.93 -6.39 1.21
N THR A 149 8.48 -7.59 1.22
CA THR A 149 7.97 -8.70 0.38
C THR A 149 6.51 -9.04 0.70
N ILE A 150 6.13 -9.07 1.98
CA ILE A 150 4.74 -9.36 2.38
C ILE A 150 3.84 -8.19 2.02
N VAL A 151 4.27 -6.97 2.33
CA VAL A 151 3.49 -5.76 2.06
C VAL A 151 3.29 -5.56 0.57
N ASP A 152 4.30 -5.76 -0.26
CA ASP A 152 4.21 -5.65 -1.72
C ASP A 152 3.15 -6.59 -2.30
N ALA A 153 3.14 -7.84 -1.84
CA ALA A 153 2.12 -8.81 -2.26
C ALA A 153 0.71 -8.36 -1.84
N LEU A 154 0.55 -7.90 -0.59
CA LEU A 154 -0.74 -7.41 -0.09
C LEU A 154 -1.21 -6.15 -0.83
N VAL A 155 -0.32 -5.22 -1.10
CA VAL A 155 -0.62 -3.98 -1.84
C VAL A 155 -1.12 -4.31 -3.25
N LEU A 156 -0.47 -5.22 -3.96
CA LEU A 156 -0.93 -5.65 -5.28
C LEU A 156 -2.29 -6.36 -5.21
N MET A 157 -2.52 -7.21 -4.21
CA MET A 157 -3.83 -7.84 -4.03
C MET A 157 -4.92 -6.80 -3.79
N ILE A 158 -4.67 -5.80 -2.93
CA ILE A 158 -5.60 -4.69 -2.69
C ILE A 158 -5.87 -3.92 -3.97
N TYR A 159 -4.81 -3.59 -4.70
CA TYR A 159 -4.91 -2.83 -5.94
C TYR A 159 -5.80 -3.51 -6.97
N PHE A 160 -5.55 -4.78 -7.24
CA PHE A 160 -6.36 -5.53 -8.18
C PHE A 160 -7.78 -5.79 -7.68
N THR A 161 -7.95 -6.00 -6.38
CA THR A 161 -9.30 -6.12 -5.79
C THR A 161 -10.10 -4.83 -5.97
N VAL A 162 -9.50 -3.68 -5.66
CA VAL A 162 -10.15 -2.37 -5.85
C VAL A 162 -10.43 -2.13 -7.34
N ALA A 163 -9.47 -2.43 -8.21
CA ALA A 163 -9.64 -2.29 -9.66
C ALA A 163 -10.78 -3.16 -10.17
N SER A 164 -10.85 -4.44 -9.76
CA SER A 164 -11.90 -5.37 -10.18
C SER A 164 -13.30 -5.05 -9.65
N MET A 165 -13.39 -4.30 -8.56
CA MET A 165 -14.67 -3.82 -8.03
C MET A 165 -15.21 -2.60 -8.81
N ILE A 166 -14.33 -1.81 -9.42
CA ILE A 166 -14.67 -0.53 -10.03
C ILE A 166 -14.71 -0.64 -11.56
N LEU A 167 -13.82 -1.44 -12.15
CA LEU A 167 -13.72 -1.65 -13.58
C LEU A 167 -14.45 -2.92 -14.00
N PRO A 168 -15.24 -2.90 -15.08
CA PRO A 168 -15.80 -4.11 -15.66
C PRO A 168 -14.69 -4.91 -16.36
N PHE A 169 -14.40 -6.10 -15.87
CA PHE A 169 -13.50 -7.06 -16.50
C PHE A 169 -14.30 -8.18 -17.14
#